data_e3be6b4049dfc66317c89f6045ed981b
#
_entry.id   e3be6b4049dfc66317c89f6045ed981b
#
_cell.length_a   1.000
_cell.length_b   1.000
_cell.length_c   1.000
_cell.angle_alpha   90.00
_cell.angle_beta   90.00
_cell.angle_gamma   90.00
#
_symmetry.space_group_name_H-M   'P 1'
#
loop_
_entity.id
_entity.type
_entity.pdbx_description
1 polymer ?
#
loop_
_entity_poly.entity_id
_entity_poly.type
_entity_poly.pdbx_seq_one_letter_code
_entity_poly.pdbx_strand_id
1 'polypeptide(L)'
;MKRRVVALLSAIILLISSVLFLLPDNAGADDWRLVRQSTYGDASYYDAASVKRSEGQVVSFRARLGAGEYQYEMQCGKKEARLIEEGKAGKWFPVASGSDEELIYQAVCR
;
A
#
# COMPACT_ATOMS: atom_id res chain seq x y z
N MET A 1 -50.55 -15.64 8.34
CA MET A 1 -49.96 -15.29 7.02
C MET A 1 -49.14 -14.02 7.06
N LYS A 2 -49.57 -12.97 7.74
CA LYS A 2 -48.80 -11.72 7.82
C LYS A 2 -47.44 -11.87 8.47
N ARG A 3 -47.27 -12.77 9.46
CA ARG A 3 -45.98 -13.02 10.14
C ARG A 3 -44.90 -13.61 9.22
N ARG A 4 -45.29 -14.44 8.26
CA ARG A 4 -44.35 -15.08 7.34
C ARG A 4 -43.77 -14.07 6.35
N VAL A 5 -44.57 -13.12 5.89
CA VAL A 5 -44.14 -12.09 4.95
C VAL A 5 -43.15 -11.15 5.63
N VAL A 6 -43.42 -10.76 6.88
CA VAL A 6 -42.52 -9.88 7.65
C VAL A 6 -41.16 -10.57 7.89
N ALA A 7 -41.16 -11.87 8.22
CA ALA A 7 -39.91 -12.61 8.43
C ALA A 7 -39.07 -12.69 7.17
N LEU A 8 -39.67 -12.89 5.99
CA LEU A 8 -39.00 -12.93 4.73
C LEU A 8 -38.35 -11.59 4.37
N LEU A 9 -39.08 -10.49 4.59
CA LEU A 9 -38.55 -9.15 4.35
C LEU A 9 -37.35 -8.84 5.24
N SER A 10 -37.43 -9.24 6.51
CA SER A 10 -36.31 -9.07 7.46
C SER A 10 -35.06 -9.83 7.00
N ALA A 11 -35.21 -11.06 6.51
CA ALA A 11 -34.10 -11.86 6.01
C ALA A 11 -33.43 -11.20 4.79
N ILE A 12 -34.21 -10.66 3.87
CA ILE A 12 -33.71 -9.97 2.68
C ILE A 12 -32.92 -8.72 3.07
N ILE A 13 -33.41 -7.95 4.00
CA ILE A 13 -32.74 -6.73 4.50
C ILE A 13 -31.38 -7.09 5.13
N LEU A 14 -31.31 -8.17 5.90
CA LEU A 14 -30.07 -8.63 6.51
C LEU A 14 -29.03 -9.04 5.46
N LEU A 15 -29.45 -9.73 4.39
CA LEU A 15 -28.56 -10.13 3.31
C LEU A 15 -28.00 -8.91 2.58
N ILE A 16 -28.82 -7.92 2.28
CA ILE A 16 -28.38 -6.68 1.63
C ILE A 16 -27.37 -5.94 2.52
N SER A 17 -27.62 -5.88 3.82
CA SER A 17 -26.72 -5.24 4.77
C SER A 17 -25.36 -5.94 4.80
N SER A 18 -25.31 -7.27 4.73
CA SER A 18 -24.08 -8.03 4.69
C SER A 18 -23.27 -7.72 3.44
N VAL A 19 -23.91 -7.65 2.28
CA VAL A 19 -23.24 -7.32 1.02
C VAL A 19 -22.68 -5.90 1.05
N LEU A 20 -23.43 -4.94 1.54
CA LEU A 20 -22.99 -3.56 1.67
C LEU A 20 -21.82 -3.43 2.63
N PHE A 21 -21.76 -4.25 3.66
CA PHE A 21 -20.66 -4.24 4.60
C PHE A 21 -19.35 -4.75 3.99
N LEU A 22 -19.43 -5.67 3.02
CA LEU A 22 -18.28 -6.21 2.33
C LEU A 22 -17.77 -5.28 1.21
N LEU A 23 -18.63 -4.46 0.62
CA LEU A 23 -18.25 -3.55 -0.46
C LEU A 23 -17.26 -2.45 -0.07
N PRO A 24 -17.32 -1.84 1.14
CA PRO A 24 -16.33 -0.83 1.53
C PRO A 24 -14.96 -1.40 1.85
N ASP A 25 -14.85 -2.72 1.98
CA ASP A 25 -13.56 -3.36 2.12
C ASP A 25 -12.79 -3.31 0.81
N ASN A 26 -12.48 -2.12 0.37
CA ASN A 26 -11.50 -1.89 -0.66
C ASN A 26 -10.10 -2.17 -0.13
N ALA A 27 -9.97 -3.14 0.77
CA ALA A 27 -8.71 -3.68 1.21
C ALA A 27 -7.99 -4.25 0.00
N GLY A 28 -7.11 -3.48 -0.61
CA GLY A 28 -6.44 -3.86 -1.84
C GLY A 28 -6.62 -2.86 -2.97
N ALA A 29 -7.41 -1.80 -2.75
CA ALA A 29 -7.40 -0.69 -3.68
C ALA A 29 -6.06 0.01 -3.57
N ASP A 30 -5.26 -0.08 -4.62
CA ASP A 30 -3.96 0.55 -4.68
C ASP A 30 -4.12 2.06 -4.82
N ASP A 31 -3.15 2.81 -4.29
CA ASP A 31 -3.09 4.26 -4.42
C ASP A 31 -1.69 4.63 -4.90
N TRP A 32 -1.46 4.42 -6.19
CA TRP A 32 -0.17 4.68 -6.81
C TRP A 32 0.05 6.17 -7.00
N ARG A 33 1.10 6.69 -6.39
CA ARG A 33 1.46 8.10 -6.45
C ARG A 33 2.78 8.27 -7.20
N LEU A 34 2.80 9.25 -8.10
CA LEU A 34 3.97 9.54 -8.91
C LEU A 34 5.11 10.06 -8.04
N VAL A 35 6.28 9.45 -8.20
CA VAL A 35 7.52 9.87 -7.54
C VAL A 35 8.36 10.70 -8.50
N ARG A 36 8.57 10.19 -9.70
CA ARG A 36 9.37 10.85 -10.71
C ARG A 36 8.87 10.47 -12.11
N GLN A 37 8.79 11.46 -12.98
CA GLN A 37 8.51 11.26 -14.39
C GLN A 37 9.83 11.18 -15.14
N SER A 38 10.05 10.07 -15.85
CA SER A 38 11.24 9.92 -16.67
C SER A 38 11.05 10.57 -18.05
N THR A 39 12.11 11.16 -18.58
CA THR A 39 12.11 11.71 -19.93
C THR A 39 11.94 10.62 -20.99
N TYR A 40 12.29 9.38 -20.68
CA TYR A 40 12.26 8.25 -21.60
C TYR A 40 11.08 7.30 -21.40
N GLY A 41 10.07 7.71 -20.63
CA GLY A 41 8.81 7.00 -20.55
C GLY A 41 8.60 6.17 -19.28
N ASP A 42 9.64 5.79 -18.56
CA ASP A 42 9.52 5.03 -17.31
C ASP A 42 9.33 5.98 -16.14
N ALA A 43 8.16 5.97 -15.55
CA ALA A 43 7.87 6.75 -14.34
C ALA A 43 8.01 5.85 -13.11
N SER A 44 8.33 6.48 -11.97
CA SER A 44 8.43 5.80 -10.68
C SER A 44 7.24 6.17 -9.82
N TYR A 45 6.71 5.19 -9.09
CA TYR A 45 5.53 5.34 -8.24
C TYR A 45 5.74 4.61 -6.92
N TYR A 46 5.02 5.03 -5.88
CA TYR A 46 4.83 4.22 -4.69
C TYR A 46 3.34 4.10 -4.40
N ASP A 47 2.96 2.99 -3.75
CA ASP A 47 1.57 2.74 -3.38
C ASP A 47 1.33 3.27 -1.98
N ALA A 48 0.66 4.42 -1.88
CA ALA A 48 0.36 5.05 -0.60
C ALA A 48 -0.55 4.20 0.28
N ALA A 49 -1.41 3.39 -0.33
CA ALA A 49 -2.29 2.48 0.41
C ALA A 49 -1.53 1.32 1.06
N SER A 50 -0.34 0.98 0.55
CA SER A 50 0.48 -0.10 1.09
C SER A 50 1.39 0.34 2.24
N VAL A 51 1.49 1.63 2.51
CA VAL A 51 2.41 2.16 3.53
C VAL A 51 1.98 1.68 4.91
N LYS A 52 2.87 0.97 5.60
CA LYS A 52 2.65 0.46 6.95
C LYS A 52 3.83 0.83 7.83
N ARG A 53 3.53 1.43 8.97
CA ARG A 53 4.54 1.78 9.96
C ARG A 53 4.63 0.69 11.02
N SER A 54 5.84 0.26 11.31
CA SER A 54 6.13 -0.69 12.38
C SER A 54 7.04 -0.07 13.41
N GLU A 55 7.38 -0.85 14.44
CA GLU A 55 8.25 -0.41 15.53
C GLU A 55 9.62 0.00 15.00
N GLY A 56 10.30 0.92 15.70
CA GLY A 56 11.65 1.33 15.36
C GLY A 56 11.73 2.24 14.15
N GLN A 57 10.67 2.94 13.81
CA GLN A 57 10.62 3.86 12.68
C GLN A 57 10.81 3.18 11.32
N VAL A 58 10.45 1.91 11.21
CA VAL A 58 10.49 1.18 9.95
C VAL A 58 9.16 1.32 9.24
N VAL A 59 9.20 1.63 7.94
CA VAL A 59 8.03 1.80 7.08
C VAL A 59 8.14 0.83 5.92
N SER A 60 7.11 0.05 5.67
CA SER A 60 7.05 -0.84 4.52
C SER A 60 6.07 -0.32 3.47
N PHE A 61 6.34 -0.59 2.21
CA PHE A 61 5.49 -0.14 1.10
C PHE A 61 5.87 -0.86 -0.18
N ARG A 62 5.00 -0.74 -1.20
CA ARG A 62 5.30 -1.21 -2.55
C ARG A 62 5.69 -0.02 -3.43
N ALA A 63 6.60 -0.25 -4.35
CA ALA A 63 7.04 0.76 -5.31
C ALA A 63 7.17 0.16 -6.70
N ARG A 64 6.92 0.97 -7.70
CA ARG A 64 7.21 0.66 -9.11
C ARG A 64 8.34 1.55 -9.57
N LEU A 65 9.47 0.94 -9.86
CA LEU A 65 10.68 1.64 -10.31
C LEU A 65 11.08 1.05 -11.66
N GLY A 66 11.00 1.87 -12.70
CA GLY A 66 11.16 1.38 -14.05
C GLY A 66 10.06 0.37 -14.39
N ALA A 67 10.43 -0.78 -14.93
CA ALA A 67 9.49 -1.83 -15.30
C ALA A 67 9.18 -2.80 -14.14
N GLY A 68 9.82 -2.65 -12.98
CA GLY A 68 9.69 -3.59 -11.88
C GLY A 68 8.83 -3.07 -10.73
N GLU A 69 8.17 -4.01 -10.05
CA GLU A 69 7.46 -3.72 -8.82
C GLU A 69 8.20 -4.39 -7.67
N TYR A 70 8.41 -3.64 -6.58
CA TYR A 70 9.25 -4.06 -5.47
C TYR A 70 8.57 -3.80 -4.14
N GLN A 71 8.85 -4.68 -3.17
CA GLN A 71 8.49 -4.48 -1.78
C GLN A 71 9.71 -3.90 -1.07
N TYR A 72 9.51 -2.76 -0.38
CA TYR A 72 10.57 -2.05 0.32
C TYR A 72 10.27 -1.92 1.81
N GLU A 73 11.34 -1.82 2.59
CA GLU A 73 11.28 -1.24 3.92
C GLU A 73 12.28 -0.10 4.01
N MET A 74 11.89 0.96 4.72
CA MET A 74 12.77 2.09 5.00
C MET A 74 12.90 2.30 6.50
N GLN A 75 14.14 2.50 6.96
CA GLN A 75 14.44 2.89 8.32
C GLN A 75 14.55 4.41 8.34
N CYS A 76 13.51 5.08 8.84
CA CYS A 76 13.42 6.54 8.79
C CYS A 76 14.46 7.24 9.65
N GLY A 77 14.82 6.65 10.78
CA GLY A 77 15.81 7.23 11.67
C GLY A 77 17.24 7.21 11.14
N LYS A 78 17.54 6.23 10.27
CA LYS A 78 18.90 6.04 9.72
C LYS A 78 19.03 6.39 8.24
N LYS A 79 17.91 6.73 7.60
CA LYS A 79 17.85 6.99 6.17
C LYS A 79 18.41 5.82 5.35
N GLU A 80 17.93 4.63 5.67
CA GLU A 80 18.33 3.38 5.00
C GLU A 80 17.09 2.71 4.41
N ALA A 81 17.33 1.90 3.36
CA ALA A 81 16.27 1.12 2.70
C ALA A 81 16.75 -0.30 2.49
N ARG A 82 15.81 -1.23 2.34
CA ARG A 82 16.09 -2.60 1.93
C ARG A 82 14.93 -3.14 1.11
N LEU A 83 15.25 -4.09 0.24
CA LEU A 83 14.28 -4.82 -0.55
C LEU A 83 13.80 -6.04 0.23
N ILE A 84 12.53 -6.37 0.03
CA ILE A 84 11.96 -7.62 0.51
C ILE A 84 11.68 -8.47 -0.73
N GLU A 85 12.36 -9.59 -0.88
CA GLU A 85 12.20 -10.50 -2.00
C GLU A 85 11.75 -11.86 -1.49
N GLU A 86 10.62 -12.34 -2.01
CA GLU A 86 10.03 -13.63 -1.62
C GLU A 86 9.87 -13.76 -0.10
N GLY A 87 9.47 -12.66 0.56
CA GLY A 87 9.29 -12.63 2.00
C GLY A 87 10.57 -12.50 2.81
N LYS A 88 11.73 -12.41 2.15
CA LYS A 88 13.03 -12.29 2.82
C LYS A 88 13.57 -10.89 2.71
N ALA A 89 13.98 -10.32 3.84
CA ALA A 89 14.59 -9.00 3.90
C ALA A 89 16.03 -9.05 3.40
N GLY A 90 16.35 -8.14 2.49
CA GLY A 90 17.72 -7.94 2.03
C GLY A 90 18.54 -7.12 3.03
N LYS A 91 19.74 -6.76 2.62
CA LYS A 91 20.60 -5.90 3.42
C LYS A 91 20.14 -4.45 3.37
N TRP A 92 20.31 -3.75 4.47
CA TRP A 92 20.08 -2.31 4.49
C TRP A 92 21.14 -1.60 3.66
N PHE A 93 20.72 -0.60 2.89
CA PHE A 93 21.60 0.25 2.13
C PHE A 93 21.23 1.71 2.33
N PRO A 94 22.19 2.64 2.27
CA PRO A 94 21.88 4.07 2.43
C PRO A 94 21.03 4.57 1.28
N VAL A 95 20.06 5.44 1.59
CA VAL A 95 19.24 6.09 0.58
C VAL A 95 20.08 7.18 -0.07
N ALA A 96 20.38 7.02 -1.36
CA ALA A 96 21.26 7.93 -2.09
C ALA A 96 20.53 9.24 -2.42
N SER A 97 21.27 10.34 -2.34
CA SER A 97 20.75 11.66 -2.74
C SER A 97 20.40 11.67 -4.22
N GLY A 98 19.24 12.24 -4.55
CA GLY A 98 18.76 12.35 -5.92
C GLY A 98 18.13 11.09 -6.47
N SER A 99 18.07 10.00 -5.69
CA SER A 99 17.47 8.74 -6.12
C SER A 99 15.93 8.77 -5.97
N ASP A 100 15.28 7.83 -6.64
CA ASP A 100 13.84 7.62 -6.48
C ASP A 100 13.51 7.24 -5.03
N GLU A 101 14.38 6.43 -4.41
CA GLU A 101 14.23 6.04 -3.01
C GLU A 101 14.26 7.25 -2.08
N GLU A 102 15.06 8.26 -2.37
CA GLU A 102 15.07 9.48 -1.56
C GLU A 102 13.75 10.23 -1.65
N LEU A 103 13.16 10.33 -2.83
CA LEU A 103 11.86 10.98 -3.01
C LEU A 103 10.76 10.24 -2.24
N ILE A 104 10.79 8.90 -2.29
CA ILE A 104 9.86 8.09 -1.54
C ILE A 104 10.10 8.24 -0.04
N TYR A 105 11.36 8.25 0.39
CA TYR A 105 11.74 8.49 1.78
C TYR A 105 11.11 9.78 2.32
N GLN A 106 11.19 10.86 1.55
CA GLN A 106 10.59 12.14 1.94
C GLN A 106 9.06 12.06 2.05
N ALA A 107 8.44 11.19 1.26
CA ALA A 107 6.99 11.02 1.28
C ALA A 107 6.52 10.14 2.44
N VAL A 108 7.22 9.04 2.75
CA VAL A 108 6.76 8.04 3.71
C VAL A 108 7.36 8.20 5.11
N CYS A 109 8.48 8.88 5.24
CA CYS A 109 9.19 9.09 6.51
C CYS A 109 8.90 10.47 7.14
N ARG A 110 7.67 10.89 7.08
CA ARG A 110 7.23 12.17 7.69
C ARG A 110 6.86 12.01 9.14
#